data_4e314366d8cd9c4c280c398c351ecd1e
#
_entry.id   4e314366d8cd9c4c280c398c351ecd1e
#
_cell.length_a   1.000
_cell.length_b   1.000
_cell.length_c   1.000
_cell.angle_alpha   90.00
_cell.angle_beta   90.00
_cell.angle_gamma   90.00
#
_symmetry.space_group_name_H-M   'P 1'
#
loop_
_entity.id
_entity.type
_entity.pdbx_description
1 polymer ?
#
loop_
_entity_poly.entity_id
_entity_poly.type
_entity_poly.pdbx_seq_one_letter_code
_entity_poly.pdbx_strand_id
1 'polypeptide(L)'
;MAHCIKHTQCPECVKLGKDRSGDNLAVYSDGSEYCFNCGYWRKADGMQAIRKAAPRTDKPIQLPFDSTIELPQPVWEWLRQYSLTELDAQLHNIMWSEHWQRMILPIIIDGQLVAWQGRSFDPTNKAKWFSQGNIHEILYVIGNNKSNRVVLTEDLISAICVSKIPTVCAMPVFGSHISTKTILRLKRYYDIIDVWLDYDKAKESMKFSNTIRAIGLQSKSIITPKDPKEYKQEE
;
A
#
# COMPACT_ATOMS: atom_id res chain seq x y z
N MET A 1 -23.88 2.72 18.88
CA MET A 1 -22.48 2.84 18.42
C MET A 1 -22.25 4.25 17.95
N ALA A 2 -21.14 4.89 18.36
CA ALA A 2 -20.80 6.23 17.88
C ALA A 2 -20.45 6.18 16.39
N HIS A 3 -20.97 7.12 15.59
CA HIS A 3 -20.69 7.25 14.16
C HIS A 3 -19.99 8.57 13.90
N CYS A 4 -19.13 8.64 12.90
CA CYS A 4 -18.42 9.85 12.52
C CYS A 4 -19.41 10.85 11.93
N ILE A 5 -19.46 12.08 12.51
CA ILE A 5 -20.34 13.15 12.06
C ILE A 5 -19.66 14.20 11.17
N LYS A 6 -18.33 14.37 11.32
CA LYS A 6 -17.55 15.28 10.48
C LYS A 6 -16.05 15.00 10.58
N HIS A 7 -15.32 15.48 9.59
CA HIS A 7 -13.86 15.60 9.62
C HIS A 7 -13.45 17.06 9.78
N THR A 8 -12.33 17.32 10.49
CA THR A 8 -11.80 18.65 10.73
C THR A 8 -10.29 18.60 10.94
N GLN A 9 -9.65 19.76 11.11
CA GLN A 9 -8.22 19.84 11.38
C GLN A 9 -7.85 19.19 12.72
N CYS A 10 -6.78 18.39 12.70
CA CYS A 10 -6.22 17.84 13.92
C CYS A 10 -5.26 18.85 14.59
N PRO A 11 -5.48 19.23 15.86
CA PRO A 11 -4.65 20.23 16.53
C PRO A 11 -3.18 19.82 16.64
N GLU A 12 -2.89 18.53 16.79
CA GLU A 12 -1.52 18.03 16.87
C GLU A 12 -0.84 17.95 15.48
N CYS A 13 -1.60 17.58 14.44
CA CYS A 13 -1.07 17.58 13.09
C CYS A 13 -0.79 19.00 12.56
N VAL A 14 -1.64 19.97 12.93
CA VAL A 14 -1.44 21.39 12.56
C VAL A 14 -0.14 21.92 13.14
N LYS A 15 0.15 21.68 14.41
CA LYS A 15 1.43 22.07 15.06
C LYS A 15 2.66 21.54 14.32
N LEU A 16 2.52 20.38 13.66
CA LEU A 16 3.59 19.72 12.91
C LEU A 16 3.56 20.03 11.40
N GLY A 17 2.64 20.88 10.93
CA GLY A 17 2.45 21.18 9.52
C GLY A 17 1.97 19.99 8.66
N LYS A 18 1.36 18.97 9.31
CA LYS A 18 0.98 17.70 8.67
C LYS A 18 -0.51 17.58 8.33
N ASP A 19 -1.33 18.58 8.61
CA ASP A 19 -2.75 18.60 8.27
C ASP A 19 -3.05 19.70 7.26
N ARG A 20 -2.65 19.47 6.01
CA ARG A 20 -2.84 20.46 4.92
C ARG A 20 -4.24 20.39 4.32
N SER A 21 -4.87 19.22 4.32
CA SER A 21 -6.24 19.01 3.83
C SER A 21 -7.30 19.50 4.83
N GLY A 22 -6.94 19.59 6.12
CA GLY A 22 -7.84 20.07 7.17
C GLY A 22 -8.91 19.04 7.59
N ASP A 23 -8.66 17.74 7.35
CA ASP A 23 -9.64 16.67 7.53
C ASP A 23 -9.10 15.43 8.29
N ASN A 24 -7.91 15.52 8.88
CA ASN A 24 -7.27 14.40 9.56
C ASN A 24 -7.97 13.94 10.85
N LEU A 25 -8.84 14.77 11.44
CA LEU A 25 -9.54 14.50 12.70
C LEU A 25 -11.00 14.15 12.46
N ALA A 26 -11.38 12.91 12.77
CA ALA A 26 -12.78 12.49 12.81
C ALA A 26 -13.41 12.90 14.16
N VAL A 27 -14.59 13.50 14.12
CA VAL A 27 -15.44 13.82 15.28
C VAL A 27 -16.64 12.88 15.25
N TYR A 28 -16.90 12.23 16.38
CA TYR A 28 -17.96 11.23 16.50
C TYR A 28 -19.19 11.78 17.22
N SER A 29 -20.34 11.09 17.04
CA SER A 29 -21.63 11.50 17.59
C SER A 29 -21.70 11.49 19.12
N ASP A 30 -20.78 10.80 19.79
CA ASP A 30 -20.61 10.82 21.25
C ASP A 30 -19.68 11.94 21.74
N GLY A 31 -19.19 12.81 20.85
CA GLY A 31 -18.24 13.87 21.17
C GLY A 31 -16.78 13.43 21.26
N SER A 32 -16.48 12.15 21.03
CA SER A 32 -15.10 11.68 20.93
C SER A 32 -14.46 12.12 19.61
N GLU A 33 -13.12 12.24 19.61
CA GLU A 33 -12.36 12.65 18.44
C GLU A 33 -11.18 11.69 18.22
N TYR A 34 -10.87 11.39 16.95
CA TYR A 34 -9.72 10.57 16.59
C TYR A 34 -9.05 11.07 15.31
N CYS A 35 -7.73 11.22 15.37
CA CYS A 35 -6.91 11.56 14.20
C CYS A 35 -6.27 10.32 13.60
N PHE A 36 -6.58 10.01 12.35
CA PHE A 36 -6.05 8.85 11.64
C PHE A 36 -4.57 9.00 11.25
N ASN A 37 -4.04 10.24 11.24
CA ASN A 37 -2.66 10.50 10.87
C ASN A 37 -1.68 10.40 12.05
N CYS A 38 -2.00 11.03 13.21
CA CYS A 38 -1.09 11.08 14.36
C CYS A 38 -1.54 10.26 15.56
N GLY A 39 -2.75 9.66 15.51
CA GLY A 39 -3.32 8.90 16.63
C GLY A 39 -3.83 9.77 17.78
N TYR A 40 -3.90 11.10 17.60
CA TYR A 40 -4.54 11.98 18.60
C TYR A 40 -5.95 11.48 18.87
N TRP A 41 -6.32 11.42 20.13
CA TRP A 41 -7.63 10.98 20.55
C TRP A 41 -8.11 11.78 21.77
N ARG A 42 -9.38 12.18 21.74
CA ARG A 42 -10.06 12.84 22.85
C ARG A 42 -11.36 12.09 23.14
N LYS A 43 -11.60 11.79 24.42
CA LYS A 43 -12.88 11.22 24.85
C LYS A 43 -13.99 12.26 24.83
N ALA A 44 -15.23 11.77 24.81
CA ALA A 44 -16.45 12.58 24.91
C ALA A 44 -16.49 13.49 26.15
N ASP A 45 -15.85 13.09 27.25
CA ASP A 45 -15.73 13.83 28.52
C ASP A 45 -14.63 14.93 28.52
N GLY A 46 -13.99 15.15 27.37
CA GLY A 46 -12.91 16.14 27.22
C GLY A 46 -11.56 15.71 27.74
N MET A 47 -11.42 14.53 28.37
CA MET A 47 -10.13 14.03 28.79
C MET A 47 -9.26 13.66 27.59
N GLN A 48 -8.12 14.33 27.45
CA GLN A 48 -7.08 13.92 26.52
C GLN A 48 -6.43 12.65 27.05
N ALA A 49 -6.67 11.54 26.38
CA ALA A 49 -5.84 10.37 26.57
C ALA A 49 -4.81 10.34 25.45
N ILE A 50 -3.56 10.70 25.77
CA ILE A 50 -2.44 10.32 24.92
C ILE A 50 -2.42 8.79 24.94
N ARG A 51 -3.05 8.16 23.94
CA ARG A 51 -2.71 6.78 23.67
C ARG A 51 -1.26 6.81 23.21
N LYS A 52 -0.32 6.44 24.07
CA LYS A 52 0.87 5.74 23.61
C LYS A 52 0.33 4.70 22.65
N ALA A 53 0.76 4.72 21.39
CA ALA A 53 0.37 3.71 20.41
C ALA A 53 0.35 2.38 21.17
N ALA A 54 -0.80 1.72 21.21
CA ALA A 54 -0.90 0.46 21.92
C ALA A 54 0.29 -0.36 21.45
N PRO A 55 1.07 -0.98 22.36
CA PRO A 55 2.17 -1.80 21.92
C PRO A 55 1.59 -2.71 20.84
N ARG A 56 2.19 -2.67 19.64
CA ARG A 56 1.76 -3.53 18.55
C ARG A 56 1.70 -4.92 19.15
N THR A 57 0.49 -5.45 19.30
CA THR A 57 0.36 -6.82 19.78
C THR A 57 1.06 -7.64 18.70
N ASP A 58 2.14 -8.33 19.07
CA ASP A 58 2.86 -9.28 18.22
C ASP A 58 1.99 -10.52 17.94
N LYS A 59 0.70 -10.27 17.66
CA LYS A 59 -0.17 -11.34 17.18
C LYS A 59 0.36 -11.76 15.82
N PRO A 60 0.60 -13.04 15.62
CA PRO A 60 1.06 -13.53 14.35
C PRO A 60 0.06 -13.09 13.27
N ILE A 61 0.59 -12.61 12.15
CA ILE A 61 -0.23 -12.26 11.01
C ILE A 61 -0.84 -13.56 10.48
N GLN A 62 -2.15 -13.57 10.30
CA GLN A 62 -2.88 -14.72 9.80
C GLN A 62 -3.77 -14.27 8.64
N LEU A 63 -3.88 -15.12 7.63
CA LEU A 63 -4.88 -14.95 6.59
C LEU A 63 -6.29 -15.11 7.18
N PRO A 64 -7.32 -14.54 6.55
CA PRO A 64 -8.69 -14.90 6.87
C PRO A 64 -8.86 -16.42 6.88
N PHE A 65 -9.60 -16.93 7.86
CA PHE A 65 -9.72 -18.39 8.11
C PHE A 65 -10.34 -19.17 6.93
N ASP A 66 -11.10 -18.47 6.10
CA ASP A 66 -11.82 -18.98 4.94
C ASP A 66 -11.14 -18.68 3.60
N SER A 67 -9.85 -18.25 3.64
CA SER A 67 -9.12 -17.91 2.42
C SER A 67 -8.98 -19.12 1.50
N THR A 68 -9.44 -18.97 0.26
CA THR A 68 -9.38 -20.01 -0.79
C THR A 68 -8.70 -19.47 -2.05
N ILE A 69 -8.11 -20.37 -2.84
CA ILE A 69 -7.54 -20.05 -4.17
C ILE A 69 -8.63 -19.98 -5.25
N GLU A 70 -9.85 -20.37 -4.95
CA GLU A 70 -10.98 -20.29 -5.86
C GLU A 70 -11.48 -18.84 -5.89
N LEU A 71 -11.17 -18.14 -6.97
CA LEU A 71 -11.54 -16.75 -7.13
C LEU A 71 -12.90 -16.64 -7.83
N PRO A 72 -13.83 -15.82 -7.31
CA PRO A 72 -15.13 -15.59 -7.94
C PRO A 72 -14.98 -14.78 -9.25
N GLN A 73 -15.99 -14.88 -10.13
CA GLN A 73 -15.98 -14.27 -11.44
C GLN A 73 -15.65 -12.76 -11.45
N PRO A 74 -16.19 -11.92 -10.54
CA PRO A 74 -15.85 -10.49 -10.51
C PRO A 74 -14.36 -10.22 -10.24
N VAL A 75 -13.69 -11.09 -9.46
CA VAL A 75 -12.25 -10.98 -9.21
C VAL A 75 -11.47 -11.29 -10.48
N TRP A 76 -11.85 -12.36 -11.20
CA TRP A 76 -11.24 -12.70 -12.48
C TRP A 76 -11.43 -11.63 -13.54
N GLU A 77 -12.62 -11.05 -13.65
CA GLU A 77 -12.89 -9.95 -14.56
C GLU A 77 -11.98 -8.75 -14.27
N TRP A 78 -11.79 -8.43 -12.99
CA TRP A 78 -10.91 -7.36 -12.58
C TRP A 78 -9.42 -7.65 -12.86
N LEU A 79 -8.92 -8.85 -12.56
CA LEU A 79 -7.52 -9.24 -12.82
C LEU A 79 -7.20 -9.21 -14.32
N ARG A 80 -8.13 -9.71 -15.16
CA ARG A 80 -7.96 -9.75 -16.62
C ARG A 80 -7.87 -8.35 -17.25
N GLN A 81 -8.45 -7.31 -16.64
CA GLN A 81 -8.28 -5.93 -17.10
C GLN A 81 -6.80 -5.52 -17.12
N TYR A 82 -5.99 -6.10 -16.24
CA TYR A 82 -4.55 -5.86 -16.12
C TYR A 82 -3.70 -6.99 -16.74
N SER A 83 -4.29 -7.81 -17.60
CA SER A 83 -3.62 -8.95 -18.23
C SER A 83 -2.98 -9.93 -17.22
N LEU A 84 -3.60 -10.06 -16.03
CA LEU A 84 -3.21 -11.06 -15.04
C LEU A 84 -3.95 -12.38 -15.31
N THR A 85 -3.17 -13.46 -15.30
CA THR A 85 -3.59 -14.82 -15.63
C THR A 85 -3.79 -15.67 -14.37
N GLU A 86 -4.29 -16.89 -14.55
CA GLU A 86 -4.35 -17.89 -13.47
C GLU A 86 -2.97 -18.23 -12.92
N LEU A 87 -1.96 -18.27 -13.80
CA LEU A 87 -0.58 -18.49 -13.39
C LEU A 87 -0.08 -17.34 -12.48
N ASP A 88 -0.40 -16.08 -12.81
CA ASP A 88 -0.05 -14.94 -11.97
C ASP A 88 -0.74 -15.05 -10.61
N ALA A 89 -2.02 -15.41 -10.59
CA ALA A 89 -2.77 -15.59 -9.35
C ALA A 89 -2.15 -16.69 -8.46
N GLN A 90 -1.73 -17.80 -9.05
CA GLN A 90 -1.05 -18.89 -8.34
C GLN A 90 0.33 -18.46 -7.82
N LEU A 91 1.16 -17.84 -8.66
CA LEU A 91 2.50 -17.38 -8.29
C LEU A 91 2.50 -16.40 -7.12
N HIS A 92 1.49 -15.54 -7.07
CA HIS A 92 1.36 -14.52 -6.03
C HIS A 92 0.40 -14.91 -4.91
N ASN A 93 -0.08 -16.19 -4.90
CA ASN A 93 -1.00 -16.71 -3.91
C ASN A 93 -2.24 -15.82 -3.73
N ILE A 94 -2.80 -15.30 -4.83
CA ILE A 94 -4.01 -14.49 -4.78
C ILE A 94 -5.16 -15.39 -4.35
N MET A 95 -5.91 -14.96 -3.33
CA MET A 95 -6.96 -15.74 -2.69
C MET A 95 -8.24 -14.93 -2.59
N TRP A 96 -9.32 -15.60 -2.21
CA TRP A 96 -10.60 -14.99 -1.88
C TRP A 96 -11.02 -15.35 -0.46
N SER A 97 -11.62 -14.42 0.23
CA SER A 97 -12.33 -14.66 1.49
C SER A 97 -13.79 -14.26 1.33
N GLU A 98 -14.67 -15.25 1.45
CA GLU A 98 -16.11 -15.04 1.39
C GLU A 98 -16.61 -14.26 2.60
N HIS A 99 -16.09 -14.56 3.78
CA HIS A 99 -16.45 -13.86 5.01
C HIS A 99 -16.10 -12.35 4.96
N TRP A 100 -14.94 -12.01 4.36
CA TRP A 100 -14.53 -10.62 4.24
C TRP A 100 -14.99 -9.95 2.94
N GLN A 101 -15.56 -10.73 2.00
CA GLN A 101 -15.92 -10.27 0.65
C GLN A 101 -14.75 -9.52 -0.02
N ARG A 102 -13.55 -10.14 0.04
CA ARG A 102 -12.31 -9.52 -0.45
C ARG A 102 -11.42 -10.51 -1.18
N MET A 103 -10.82 -10.03 -2.24
CA MET A 103 -9.60 -10.63 -2.78
C MET A 103 -8.45 -10.38 -1.82
N ILE A 104 -7.73 -11.41 -1.45
CA ILE A 104 -6.62 -11.39 -0.49
C ILE A 104 -5.31 -11.53 -1.25
N LEU A 105 -4.39 -10.62 -1.00
CA LEU A 105 -3.05 -10.56 -1.55
C LEU A 105 -2.03 -10.79 -0.41
N PRO A 106 -1.57 -12.01 -0.19
CA PRO A 106 -0.57 -12.31 0.83
C PRO A 106 0.78 -11.70 0.50
N ILE A 107 1.49 -11.23 1.50
CA ILE A 107 2.87 -10.76 1.40
C ILE A 107 3.73 -11.76 2.18
N ILE A 108 4.40 -12.61 1.43
CA ILE A 108 5.21 -13.71 1.96
C ILE A 108 6.68 -13.40 1.69
N ILE A 109 7.51 -13.41 2.73
CA ILE A 109 8.97 -13.21 2.64
C ILE A 109 9.63 -14.39 3.34
N ASP A 110 10.56 -15.05 2.65
CA ASP A 110 11.28 -16.22 3.16
C ASP A 110 10.34 -17.33 3.69
N GLY A 111 9.21 -17.53 2.98
CA GLY A 111 8.18 -18.50 3.33
C GLY A 111 7.28 -18.12 4.51
N GLN A 112 7.45 -16.92 5.07
CA GLN A 112 6.65 -16.43 6.20
C GLN A 112 5.65 -15.36 5.74
N LEU A 113 4.39 -15.49 6.17
CA LEU A 113 3.38 -14.46 5.98
C LEU A 113 3.70 -13.28 6.91
N VAL A 114 4.08 -12.14 6.33
CA VAL A 114 4.45 -10.92 7.07
C VAL A 114 3.37 -9.84 7.03
N ALA A 115 2.49 -9.90 6.04
CA ALA A 115 1.34 -9.01 5.88
C ALA A 115 0.38 -9.58 4.82
N TRP A 116 -0.77 -8.94 4.64
CA TRP A 116 -1.63 -9.14 3.49
C TRP A 116 -2.47 -7.89 3.22
N GLN A 117 -2.89 -7.73 1.97
CA GLN A 117 -3.89 -6.73 1.58
C GLN A 117 -5.18 -7.42 1.13
N GLY A 118 -6.31 -6.79 1.43
CA GLY A 118 -7.63 -7.23 0.99
C GLY A 118 -8.30 -6.15 0.14
N ARG A 119 -8.72 -6.48 -1.11
CA ARG A 119 -9.49 -5.60 -1.97
C ARG A 119 -10.95 -5.96 -1.97
N SER A 120 -11.83 -5.02 -1.65
CA SER A 120 -13.27 -5.17 -1.79
C SER A 120 -13.73 -4.88 -3.22
N PHE A 121 -14.70 -5.66 -3.69
CA PHE A 121 -15.41 -5.44 -4.95
C PHE A 121 -16.81 -4.87 -4.73
N ASP A 122 -17.23 -4.70 -3.48
CA ASP A 122 -18.47 -4.02 -3.13
C ASP A 122 -18.31 -2.50 -3.37
N PRO A 123 -19.08 -1.90 -4.30
CA PRO A 123 -19.00 -0.48 -4.61
C PRO A 123 -19.44 0.42 -3.44
N THR A 124 -20.22 -0.12 -2.50
CA THR A 124 -20.68 0.61 -1.30
C THR A 124 -19.63 0.65 -0.20
N ASN A 125 -18.63 -0.21 -0.26
CA ASN A 125 -17.57 -0.29 0.73
C ASN A 125 -16.56 0.85 0.53
N LYS A 126 -16.60 1.84 1.42
CA LYS A 126 -15.69 3.00 1.39
C LYS A 126 -14.22 2.61 1.55
N ALA A 127 -13.94 1.52 2.26
CA ALA A 127 -12.60 0.98 2.42
C ALA A 127 -12.29 -0.04 1.32
N LYS A 128 -12.03 0.43 0.10
CA LYS A 128 -11.68 -0.45 -1.04
C LYS A 128 -10.51 -1.36 -0.71
N TRP A 129 -9.49 -0.84 -0.03
CA TRP A 129 -8.32 -1.58 0.42
C TRP A 129 -8.28 -1.68 1.94
N PHE A 130 -7.89 -2.83 2.42
CA PHE A 130 -7.62 -3.11 3.82
C PHE A 130 -6.26 -3.82 3.92
N SER A 131 -5.48 -3.56 4.97
CA SER A 131 -4.18 -4.20 5.14
C SER A 131 -4.02 -4.70 6.56
N GLN A 132 -3.45 -5.89 6.72
CA GLN A 132 -3.00 -6.42 8.00
C GLN A 132 -1.47 -6.58 7.97
N GLY A 133 -0.81 -6.20 9.06
CA GLY A 133 0.64 -6.13 9.12
C GLY A 133 1.18 -4.73 8.79
N ASN A 134 2.50 -4.57 8.94
CA ASN A 134 3.16 -3.28 8.71
C ASN A 134 3.69 -3.17 7.29
N ILE A 135 2.78 -3.09 6.30
CA ILE A 135 3.12 -3.13 4.87
C ILE A 135 4.10 -2.01 4.44
N HIS A 136 4.10 -0.85 5.11
CA HIS A 136 4.95 0.29 4.73
C HIS A 136 6.44 0.14 5.14
N GLU A 137 6.77 -0.82 6.00
CA GLU A 137 8.15 -1.10 6.42
C GLU A 137 8.75 -2.34 5.75
N ILE A 138 7.96 -3.04 4.96
CA ILE A 138 8.34 -4.29 4.29
C ILE A 138 9.07 -3.95 2.98
N LEU A 139 10.19 -4.64 2.71
CA LEU A 139 10.79 -4.69 1.39
C LEU A 139 10.26 -5.93 0.68
N TYR A 140 9.14 -5.79 0.01
CA TYR A 140 8.55 -6.87 -0.79
C TYR A 140 8.87 -6.64 -2.24
N VAL A 141 9.94 -7.27 -2.70
CA VAL A 141 10.41 -7.17 -4.09
C VAL A 141 10.06 -8.44 -4.85
N ILE A 142 9.51 -8.30 -6.03
CA ILE A 142 9.10 -9.37 -6.94
C ILE A 142 9.74 -9.20 -8.30
N GLY A 143 9.88 -10.29 -9.07
CA GLY A 143 10.46 -10.31 -10.40
C GLY A 143 11.86 -10.95 -10.45
N ASN A 144 12.70 -10.50 -11.38
CA ASN A 144 14.02 -11.11 -11.64
C ASN A 144 15.04 -10.78 -10.54
N ASN A 145 15.29 -11.72 -9.65
CA ASN A 145 16.22 -11.57 -8.52
C ASN A 145 17.70 -11.32 -8.91
N LYS A 146 18.05 -11.41 -10.18
CA LYS A 146 19.39 -11.08 -10.71
C LYS A 146 19.48 -9.65 -11.21
N SER A 147 18.38 -8.92 -11.26
CA SER A 147 18.38 -7.52 -11.67
C SER A 147 18.99 -6.64 -10.60
N ASN A 148 19.85 -5.69 -11.01
CA ASN A 148 20.31 -4.61 -10.14
C ASN A 148 19.41 -3.36 -10.19
N ARG A 149 18.24 -3.48 -10.87
CA ARG A 149 17.23 -2.42 -11.02
C ARG A 149 15.94 -2.83 -10.37
N VAL A 150 15.38 -1.95 -9.54
CA VAL A 150 14.03 -2.08 -8.99
C VAL A 150 13.16 -0.90 -9.39
N VAL A 151 11.91 -1.17 -9.76
CA VAL A 151 10.90 -0.16 -10.06
C VAL A 151 9.92 -0.10 -8.89
N LEU A 152 9.75 1.07 -8.32
CA LEU A 152 8.80 1.32 -7.23
C LEU A 152 7.44 1.69 -7.83
N THR A 153 6.40 0.97 -7.42
CA THR A 153 5.01 1.18 -7.86
C THR A 153 4.10 1.52 -6.68
N GLU A 154 2.93 2.10 -6.91
CA GLU A 154 2.03 2.48 -5.83
C GLU A 154 1.42 1.27 -5.13
N ASP A 155 0.95 0.28 -5.89
CA ASP A 155 0.23 -0.90 -5.41
C ASP A 155 0.88 -2.21 -5.87
N LEU A 156 0.43 -3.33 -5.25
CA LEU A 156 0.97 -4.65 -5.52
C LEU A 156 0.59 -5.16 -6.93
N ILE A 157 -0.57 -4.80 -7.46
CA ILE A 157 -0.98 -5.23 -8.81
C ILE A 157 -0.08 -4.58 -9.86
N SER A 158 0.20 -3.29 -9.71
CA SER A 158 1.18 -2.57 -10.55
C SER A 158 2.56 -3.22 -10.45
N ALA A 159 2.99 -3.62 -9.25
CA ALA A 159 4.27 -4.32 -9.07
C ALA A 159 4.30 -5.68 -9.78
N ILE A 160 3.21 -6.46 -9.70
CA ILE A 160 3.09 -7.74 -10.40
C ILE A 160 3.21 -7.52 -11.92
N CYS A 161 2.49 -6.54 -12.47
CA CYS A 161 2.54 -6.24 -13.90
C CYS A 161 3.96 -5.81 -14.35
N VAL A 162 4.61 -4.91 -13.62
CA VAL A 162 5.96 -4.43 -13.92
C VAL A 162 7.00 -5.54 -13.76
N SER A 163 6.83 -6.45 -12.80
CA SER A 163 7.76 -7.57 -12.57
C SER A 163 7.83 -8.58 -13.71
N LYS A 164 6.86 -8.56 -14.63
CA LYS A 164 6.88 -9.37 -15.86
C LYS A 164 7.93 -8.90 -16.86
N ILE A 165 8.48 -7.70 -16.71
CA ILE A 165 9.58 -7.19 -17.52
C ILE A 165 10.87 -7.91 -17.09
N PRO A 166 11.53 -8.69 -17.98
CA PRO A 166 12.61 -9.60 -17.58
C PRO A 166 13.84 -8.93 -16.95
N THR A 167 14.01 -7.62 -17.20
CA THR A 167 15.23 -6.87 -16.81
C THR A 167 15.10 -6.10 -15.50
N VAL A 168 13.93 -6.14 -14.86
CA VAL A 168 13.67 -5.35 -13.64
C VAL A 168 13.05 -6.22 -12.55
N CYS A 169 13.24 -5.77 -11.30
CA CYS A 169 12.37 -6.13 -10.19
C CYS A 169 11.32 -5.04 -9.99
N ALA A 170 10.24 -5.35 -9.30
CA ALA A 170 9.26 -4.36 -8.89
C ALA A 170 8.98 -4.45 -7.39
N MET A 171 8.71 -3.32 -6.77
CA MET A 171 8.36 -3.24 -5.36
C MET A 171 7.16 -2.30 -5.15
N PRO A 172 6.05 -2.77 -4.59
CA PRO A 172 4.96 -1.90 -4.18
C PRO A 172 5.35 -1.08 -2.96
N VAL A 173 5.04 0.21 -2.96
CA VAL A 173 5.23 1.07 -1.79
C VAL A 173 3.98 1.17 -0.92
N PHE A 174 2.88 0.55 -1.38
CA PHE A 174 1.59 0.49 -0.69
C PHE A 174 1.02 1.87 -0.34
N GLY A 175 1.06 2.76 -1.30
CA GLY A 175 0.60 4.14 -1.22
C GLY A 175 1.55 5.09 -1.92
N SER A 176 1.43 6.38 -1.65
CA SER A 176 2.22 7.43 -2.33
C SER A 176 3.38 7.97 -1.48
N HIS A 177 3.87 7.21 -0.50
CA HIS A 177 4.96 7.65 0.36
C HIS A 177 6.05 6.60 0.52
N ILE A 178 7.30 7.01 0.32
CA ILE A 178 8.48 6.17 0.53
C ILE A 178 9.38 6.82 1.57
N SER A 179 9.71 6.06 2.62
CA SER A 179 10.62 6.56 3.65
C SER A 179 12.08 6.54 3.17
N THR A 180 12.88 7.51 3.62
CA THR A 180 14.33 7.49 3.38
C THR A 180 14.97 6.20 3.90
N LYS A 181 14.48 5.65 5.00
CA LYS A 181 14.92 4.36 5.55
C LYS A 181 14.71 3.22 4.55
N THR A 182 13.57 3.18 3.87
CA THR A 182 13.28 2.18 2.82
C THR A 182 14.27 2.32 1.66
N ILE A 183 14.51 3.54 1.18
CA ILE A 183 15.45 3.78 0.08
C ILE A 183 16.88 3.35 0.48
N LEU A 184 17.34 3.68 1.69
CA LEU A 184 18.66 3.27 2.18
C LEU A 184 18.80 1.75 2.34
N ARG A 185 17.71 1.05 2.64
CA ARG A 185 17.71 -0.42 2.64
C ARG A 185 17.81 -0.98 1.23
N LEU A 186 17.06 -0.43 0.26
CA LEU A 186 17.12 -0.84 -1.14
C LEU A 186 18.50 -0.59 -1.77
N LYS A 187 19.19 0.50 -1.40
CA LYS A 187 20.55 0.81 -1.84
C LYS A 187 21.57 -0.32 -1.62
N ARG A 188 21.30 -1.23 -0.70
CA ARG A 188 22.19 -2.37 -0.42
C ARG A 188 22.10 -3.46 -1.50
N TYR A 189 21.05 -3.44 -2.31
CA TYR A 189 20.72 -4.52 -3.24
C TYR A 189 20.58 -4.04 -4.69
N TYR A 190 20.32 -2.72 -4.90
CA TYR A 190 20.01 -2.16 -6.20
C TYR A 190 20.83 -0.91 -6.47
N ASP A 191 21.40 -0.81 -7.68
CA ASP A 191 22.12 0.36 -8.16
C ASP A 191 21.16 1.37 -8.79
N ILE A 192 20.03 0.91 -9.30
CA ILE A 192 19.03 1.69 -10.00
C ILE A 192 17.68 1.48 -9.33
N ILE A 193 17.10 2.58 -8.84
CA ILE A 193 15.77 2.59 -8.24
C ILE A 193 14.90 3.57 -9.02
N ASP A 194 14.10 3.08 -9.94
CA ASP A 194 13.17 3.90 -10.70
C ASP A 194 11.82 4.00 -9.98
N VAL A 195 11.06 5.06 -10.28
CA VAL A 195 9.77 5.33 -9.64
C VAL A 195 8.69 5.42 -10.72
N TRP A 196 7.72 4.54 -10.67
CA TRP A 196 6.57 4.50 -11.57
C TRP A 196 5.29 4.34 -10.76
N LEU A 197 4.79 5.45 -10.24
CA LEU A 197 3.52 5.52 -9.51
C LEU A 197 2.35 5.67 -10.49
N ASP A 198 1.13 5.65 -9.96
CA ASP A 198 -0.08 5.85 -10.74
C ASP A 198 -0.05 7.24 -11.46
N TYR A 199 -0.76 7.36 -12.56
CA TYR A 199 -0.63 8.49 -13.50
C TYR A 199 -0.88 9.86 -12.85
N ASP A 200 -1.72 9.93 -11.82
CA ASP A 200 -2.05 11.15 -11.07
C ASP A 200 -0.98 11.55 -10.04
N LYS A 201 0.07 10.70 -9.85
CA LYS A 201 1.16 10.87 -8.87
C LYS A 201 2.49 11.32 -9.49
N ALA A 202 2.44 12.00 -10.63
CA ALA A 202 3.66 12.44 -11.32
C ALA A 202 4.59 13.31 -10.44
N LYS A 203 4.02 14.22 -9.64
CA LYS A 203 4.79 15.10 -8.74
C LYS A 203 5.49 14.32 -7.64
N GLU A 204 4.80 13.37 -7.02
CA GLU A 204 5.33 12.46 -6.00
C GLU A 204 6.44 11.58 -6.59
N SER A 205 6.21 11.01 -7.77
CA SER A 205 7.18 10.20 -8.49
C SER A 205 8.48 10.98 -8.75
N MET A 206 8.38 12.22 -9.25
CA MET A 206 9.55 13.11 -9.46
C MET A 206 10.25 13.43 -8.13
N LYS A 207 9.51 13.74 -7.07
CA LYS A 207 10.07 14.03 -5.75
C LYS A 207 10.87 12.86 -5.21
N PHE A 208 10.33 11.63 -5.31
CA PHE A 208 11.03 10.43 -4.83
C PHE A 208 12.27 10.14 -5.68
N SER A 209 12.18 10.20 -7.00
CA SER A 209 13.33 10.05 -7.87
C SER A 209 14.45 11.06 -7.55
N ASN A 210 14.09 12.32 -7.26
CA ASN A 210 15.05 13.32 -6.81
C ASN A 210 15.70 12.95 -5.46
N THR A 211 14.91 12.47 -4.51
CA THR A 211 15.41 12.02 -3.20
C THR A 211 16.37 10.84 -3.36
N ILE A 212 16.07 9.89 -4.24
CA ILE A 212 16.90 8.72 -4.52
C ILE A 212 18.23 9.16 -5.14
N ARG A 213 18.21 10.11 -6.11
CA ARG A 213 19.42 10.67 -6.70
C ARG A 213 20.27 11.44 -5.70
N ALA A 214 19.65 12.19 -4.78
CA ALA A 214 20.35 12.95 -3.76
C ALA A 214 21.17 12.08 -2.79
N ILE A 215 20.83 10.81 -2.63
CA ILE A 215 21.61 9.85 -1.83
C ILE A 215 22.59 9.01 -2.67
N GLY A 216 22.83 9.41 -3.92
CA GLY A 216 23.87 8.84 -4.78
C GLY A 216 23.46 7.57 -5.53
N LEU A 217 22.19 7.37 -5.80
CA LEU A 217 21.67 6.28 -6.64
C LEU A 217 21.17 6.78 -7.99
N GLN A 218 21.18 5.91 -8.99
CA GLN A 218 20.52 6.21 -10.26
C GLN A 218 19.01 6.06 -10.08
N SER A 219 18.24 7.02 -10.60
CA SER A 219 16.79 6.99 -10.56
C SER A 219 16.17 7.82 -11.67
N LYS A 220 15.08 7.27 -12.23
CA LYS A 220 14.19 7.98 -13.15
C LYS A 220 12.77 7.98 -12.57
N SER A 221 12.05 9.05 -12.82
CA SER A 221 10.60 9.08 -12.68
C SER A 221 10.00 8.69 -14.02
N ILE A 222 9.29 7.55 -14.05
CA ILE A 222 8.57 7.10 -15.22
C ILE A 222 7.17 7.70 -15.10
N ILE A 223 6.84 8.60 -16.03
CA ILE A 223 5.55 9.31 -16.05
C ILE A 223 4.83 8.88 -17.31
N THR A 224 3.66 8.32 -17.13
CA THR A 224 2.85 7.73 -18.17
C THR A 224 1.39 8.21 -18.08
N PRO A 225 0.63 8.22 -19.18
CA PRO A 225 -0.77 8.64 -19.18
C PRO A 225 -1.73 7.63 -18.55
N LYS A 226 -1.25 6.44 -18.21
CA LYS A 226 -2.01 5.36 -17.56
C LYS A 226 -1.22 4.83 -16.36
N ASP A 227 -1.90 4.12 -15.45
CA ASP A 227 -1.25 3.42 -14.35
C ASP A 227 -0.33 2.29 -14.86
N PRO A 228 0.74 1.93 -14.13
CA PRO A 228 1.65 0.87 -14.55
C PRO A 228 0.96 -0.46 -14.88
N LYS A 229 -0.08 -0.81 -14.14
CA LYS A 229 -0.88 -2.04 -14.33
C LYS A 229 -1.70 -2.06 -15.62
N GLU A 230 -1.93 -0.91 -16.26
CA GLU A 230 -2.76 -0.79 -17.46
C GLU A 230 -1.96 -1.00 -18.76
N TYR A 231 -0.63 -1.14 -18.65
CA TYR A 231 0.23 -1.44 -19.80
C TYR A 231 0.31 -2.94 -20.06
N LYS A 232 0.19 -3.30 -21.33
CA LYS A 232 0.43 -4.67 -21.78
C LYS A 232 1.93 -4.88 -22.03
N GLN A 233 2.39 -6.12 -21.96
CA GLN A 233 3.80 -6.46 -22.18
C GLN A 233 4.37 -6.01 -23.52
N GLU A 234 3.53 -5.75 -24.51
CA GLU A 234 3.91 -5.33 -25.87
C GLU A 234 3.99 -3.80 -26.02
N GLU A 235 3.55 -3.04 -25.02
CA GLU A 235 3.61 -1.57 -24.97
C GLU A 235 4.84 -1.08 -24.18
#